data_e9115c2b2e9ce19e3068373f5c6fe9d3
#
_entry.id   e9115c2b2e9ce19e3068373f5c6fe9d3
#
_cell.length_a   1.000
_cell.length_b   1.000
_cell.length_c   1.000
_cell.angle_alpha   90.00
_cell.angle_beta   90.00
_cell.angle_gamma   90.00
#
_symmetry.space_group_name_H-M   'P 1'
#
loop_
_entity.id
_entity.type
_entity.pdbx_description
1 polymer ?
#
loop_
_entity_poly.entity_id
_entity_poly.type
_entity_poly.pdbx_seq_one_letter_code
_entity_poly.pdbx_strand_id
1 'polypeptide(L)'
;MLNKKITWRKQHKWLGIGMSFFILMFCLSGILLNHRSLIKDVDVSRKYLPSRYEFKNWNGGLLRGTLALDDAILLYGNGGIWQTDSTASTFRDFNKGIPAGADCRQIRNVIRTDDGSVWSVSPFALYRLGSHKIWKSVTLPTEPEEKLSDISAHGDTLLVLSRSYAYVSLPPYQNFHRIELPMPKEYDGKVTVFRTIWLLHSGELFGSIGNSS
;
A
#
# COMPACT_ATOMS: atom_id res chain seq x y z
N MET A 1 18.63 -29.37 -49.63
CA MET A 1 18.54 -27.99 -49.12
C MET A 1 17.13 -27.60 -48.67
N LEU A 2 16.05 -28.17 -49.21
CA LEU A 2 14.66 -27.82 -48.80
C LEU A 2 14.34 -28.14 -47.32
N ASN A 3 14.81 -29.24 -46.76
CA ASN A 3 14.51 -29.68 -45.39
C ASN A 3 15.00 -28.68 -44.31
N LYS A 4 16.14 -28.00 -44.50
CA LYS A 4 16.66 -27.02 -43.52
C LYS A 4 15.78 -25.77 -43.43
N LYS A 5 15.22 -25.29 -44.55
CA LYS A 5 14.33 -24.09 -44.55
C LYS A 5 12.98 -24.35 -43.87
N ILE A 6 12.43 -25.58 -44.03
CA ILE A 6 11.14 -25.96 -43.38
C ILE A 6 11.32 -26.08 -41.87
N THR A 7 12.44 -26.66 -41.43
CA THR A 7 12.76 -26.79 -39.98
C THR A 7 12.96 -25.44 -39.35
N TRP A 8 13.68 -24.50 -39.99
CA TRP A 8 13.88 -23.14 -39.50
C TRP A 8 12.56 -22.37 -39.34
N ARG A 9 11.64 -22.44 -40.33
CA ARG A 9 10.32 -21.81 -40.25
C ARG A 9 9.46 -22.36 -39.08
N LYS A 10 9.51 -23.68 -38.85
CA LYS A 10 8.82 -24.30 -37.72
C LYS A 10 9.38 -23.82 -36.38
N GLN A 11 10.70 -23.82 -36.24
CA GLN A 11 11.36 -23.34 -35.03
C GLN A 11 11.03 -21.86 -34.75
N HIS A 12 11.14 -21.00 -35.76
CA HIS A 12 10.80 -19.58 -35.65
C HIS A 12 9.34 -19.36 -35.24
N LYS A 13 8.41 -20.14 -35.81
CA LYS A 13 6.99 -20.10 -35.45
C LYS A 13 6.76 -20.43 -33.96
N TRP A 14 7.31 -21.56 -33.51
CA TRP A 14 7.12 -22.00 -32.12
C TRP A 14 7.83 -21.11 -31.12
N LEU A 15 9.03 -20.64 -31.45
CA LEU A 15 9.74 -19.64 -30.62
C LEU A 15 8.95 -18.33 -30.55
N GLY A 16 8.43 -17.84 -31.69
CA GLY A 16 7.61 -16.64 -31.74
C GLY A 16 6.33 -16.76 -30.89
N ILE A 17 5.62 -17.89 -30.95
CA ILE A 17 4.44 -18.16 -30.13
C ILE A 17 4.82 -18.15 -28.64
N GLY A 18 5.90 -18.82 -28.26
CA GLY A 18 6.38 -18.84 -26.88
C GLY A 18 6.75 -17.45 -26.38
N MET A 19 7.51 -16.69 -27.16
CA MET A 19 7.88 -15.31 -26.81
C MET A 19 6.66 -14.40 -26.71
N SER A 20 5.68 -14.52 -27.62
CA SER A 20 4.45 -13.74 -27.57
C SER A 20 3.66 -14.01 -26.31
N PHE A 21 3.59 -15.26 -25.85
CA PHE A 21 2.95 -15.62 -24.59
C PHE A 21 3.60 -14.91 -23.40
N PHE A 22 4.93 -14.92 -23.30
CA PHE A 22 5.64 -14.22 -22.22
C PHE A 22 5.44 -12.71 -22.28
N ILE A 23 5.50 -12.11 -23.48
CA ILE A 23 5.27 -10.68 -23.65
C ILE A 23 3.86 -10.31 -23.19
N LEU A 24 2.83 -11.05 -23.59
CA LEU A 24 1.46 -10.80 -23.16
C LEU A 24 1.32 -10.95 -21.64
N MET A 25 1.91 -11.99 -21.05
CA MET A 25 1.89 -12.19 -19.61
C MET A 25 2.52 -11.00 -18.86
N PHE A 26 3.69 -10.51 -19.32
CA PHE A 26 4.35 -9.35 -18.70
C PHE A 26 3.57 -8.06 -18.91
N CYS A 27 2.97 -7.84 -20.09
CA CYS A 27 2.12 -6.68 -20.33
C CYS A 27 0.90 -6.66 -19.39
N LEU A 28 0.18 -7.79 -19.29
CA LEU A 28 -0.99 -7.90 -18.40
C LEU A 28 -0.61 -7.71 -16.94
N SER A 29 0.46 -8.35 -16.47
CA SER A 29 0.93 -8.19 -15.10
C SER A 29 1.38 -6.75 -14.83
N GLY A 30 2.04 -6.10 -15.78
CA GLY A 30 2.44 -4.69 -15.67
C GLY A 30 1.24 -3.74 -15.53
N ILE A 31 0.19 -3.95 -16.32
CA ILE A 31 -1.05 -3.17 -16.21
C ILE A 31 -1.67 -3.34 -14.82
N LEU A 32 -1.80 -4.59 -14.32
CA LEU A 32 -2.34 -4.86 -12.99
C LEU A 32 -1.50 -4.25 -11.87
N LEU A 33 -0.18 -4.27 -11.99
CA LEU A 33 0.73 -3.67 -11.00
C LEU A 33 0.64 -2.14 -10.97
N ASN A 34 0.39 -1.49 -12.11
CA ASN A 34 0.19 -0.05 -12.18
C ASN A 34 -1.18 0.37 -11.61
N HIS A 35 -2.19 -0.50 -11.71
CA HIS A 35 -3.55 -0.24 -11.21
C HIS A 35 -3.86 -1.11 -9.99
N ARG A 36 -3.03 -1.00 -8.96
CA ARG A 36 -3.12 -1.84 -7.76
C ARG A 36 -4.47 -1.72 -7.02
N SER A 37 -5.15 -0.60 -7.15
CA SER A 37 -6.48 -0.39 -6.58
C SER A 37 -7.51 -1.40 -7.07
N LEU A 38 -7.37 -1.89 -8.32
CA LEU A 38 -8.29 -2.86 -8.92
C LEU A 38 -8.18 -4.27 -8.29
N ILE A 39 -7.02 -4.60 -7.71
CA ILE A 39 -6.73 -5.95 -7.19
C ILE A 39 -6.48 -5.98 -5.68
N LYS A 40 -6.56 -4.83 -4.99
CA LYS A 40 -6.25 -4.72 -3.56
C LYS A 40 -7.13 -5.58 -2.64
N ASP A 41 -8.35 -5.90 -3.10
CA ASP A 41 -9.33 -6.68 -2.35
C ASP A 41 -9.29 -8.18 -2.71
N VAL A 42 -8.38 -8.58 -3.62
CA VAL A 42 -8.25 -9.96 -4.09
C VAL A 42 -7.02 -10.60 -3.48
N ASP A 43 -7.23 -11.62 -2.66
CA ASP A 43 -6.17 -12.39 -2.02
C ASP A 43 -6.00 -13.77 -2.66
N VAL A 44 -4.77 -14.22 -2.74
CA VAL A 44 -4.42 -15.58 -3.15
C VAL A 44 -3.94 -16.37 -1.95
N SER A 45 -4.51 -17.55 -1.75
CA SER A 45 -4.07 -18.43 -0.66
C SER A 45 -2.62 -18.87 -0.87
N ARG A 46 -1.81 -18.77 0.17
CA ARG A 46 -0.41 -19.21 0.16
C ARG A 46 -0.23 -20.69 -0.13
N LYS A 47 -1.27 -21.51 0.07
CA LYS A 47 -1.28 -22.94 -0.28
C LYS A 47 -1.03 -23.21 -1.77
N TYR A 48 -1.28 -22.21 -2.63
CA TYR A 48 -1.02 -22.30 -4.08
C TYR A 48 0.38 -21.82 -4.48
N LEU A 49 1.17 -21.32 -3.50
CA LEU A 49 2.53 -20.85 -3.74
C LEU A 49 3.54 -21.93 -3.35
N PRO A 50 4.77 -21.90 -3.91
CA PRO A 50 5.85 -22.79 -3.47
C PRO A 50 6.11 -22.71 -1.97
N SER A 51 6.50 -23.82 -1.35
CA SER A 51 6.69 -23.96 0.12
C SER A 51 7.61 -22.90 0.76
N ARG A 52 8.52 -22.32 -0.01
CA ARG A 52 9.36 -21.19 0.45
C ARG A 52 8.56 -19.94 0.83
N TYR A 53 7.30 -19.82 0.40
CA TYR A 53 6.38 -18.72 0.74
C TYR A 53 5.44 -19.06 1.88
N GLU A 54 5.54 -20.27 2.46
CA GLU A 54 4.85 -20.62 3.68
C GLU A 54 5.53 -19.92 4.86
N PHE A 55 4.72 -19.27 5.70
CA PHE A 55 5.23 -18.72 6.95
C PHE A 55 5.17 -19.78 8.05
N LYS A 56 6.31 -20.02 8.69
CA LYS A 56 6.38 -20.80 9.92
C LYS A 56 5.71 -20.08 11.09
N ASN A 57 5.63 -18.78 11.01
CA ASN A 57 5.04 -17.90 12.01
C ASN A 57 4.06 -16.93 11.32
N TRP A 58 2.84 -16.80 11.84
CA TRP A 58 1.80 -15.96 11.25
C TRP A 58 2.19 -14.47 11.12
N ASN A 59 3.03 -13.99 12.02
CA ASN A 59 3.51 -12.60 12.08
C ASN A 59 4.87 -12.38 11.42
N GLY A 60 5.44 -13.36 10.71
CA GLY A 60 6.76 -13.28 10.10
C GLY A 60 6.93 -12.04 9.21
N GLY A 61 7.63 -11.01 9.73
CA GLY A 61 7.87 -9.74 9.04
C GLY A 61 6.63 -8.87 8.80
N LEU A 62 5.49 -9.16 9.40
CA LEU A 62 4.23 -8.43 9.18
C LEU A 62 4.03 -7.28 10.16
N LEU A 63 4.60 -7.35 11.37
CA LEU A 63 4.45 -6.31 12.38
C LEU A 63 5.32 -5.09 12.06
N ARG A 64 4.78 -3.89 12.35
CA ARG A 64 5.46 -2.60 12.13
C ARG A 64 5.59 -1.78 13.39
N GLY A 65 4.59 -1.81 14.26
CA GLY A 65 4.59 -1.00 15.46
C GLY A 65 3.51 -1.38 16.45
N THR A 66 3.49 -0.62 17.52
CA THR A 66 2.56 -0.81 18.65
C THR A 66 1.99 0.53 19.09
N LEU A 67 0.77 0.50 19.62
CA LEU A 67 0.14 1.61 20.32
C LEU A 67 -0.43 1.11 21.65
N ALA A 68 0.03 1.67 22.75
CA ALA A 68 -0.56 1.40 24.06
C ALA A 68 -1.88 2.18 24.22
N LEU A 69 -2.93 1.48 24.62
CA LEU A 69 -4.19 2.03 25.09
C LEU A 69 -4.30 1.79 26.59
N ASP A 70 -5.28 2.42 27.22
CA ASP A 70 -5.40 2.36 28.69
C ASP A 70 -5.63 0.93 29.20
N ASP A 71 -6.29 0.06 28.44
CA ASP A 71 -6.69 -1.30 28.79
C ASP A 71 -6.07 -2.40 27.89
N ALA A 72 -5.28 -2.02 26.88
CA ALA A 72 -4.76 -2.97 25.89
C ALA A 72 -3.59 -2.40 25.10
N ILE A 73 -2.90 -3.28 24.38
CA ILE A 73 -1.87 -2.89 23.42
C ILE A 73 -2.36 -3.28 22.03
N LEU A 74 -2.31 -2.35 21.09
CA LEU A 74 -2.52 -2.63 19.67
C LEU A 74 -1.17 -2.92 19.02
N LEU A 75 -1.10 -4.02 18.29
CA LEU A 75 -0.01 -4.36 17.39
C LEU A 75 -0.51 -4.16 15.96
N TYR A 76 0.27 -3.51 15.12
CA TYR A 76 -0.18 -3.25 13.74
C TYR A 76 0.93 -3.50 12.72
N GLY A 77 0.52 -3.70 11.49
CA GLY A 77 1.44 -3.88 10.38
C GLY A 77 0.76 -4.41 9.12
N ASN A 78 1.48 -5.19 8.32
CA ASN A 78 0.99 -5.69 7.04
C ASN A 78 -0.13 -6.74 7.15
N GLY A 79 -0.37 -7.26 8.34
CA GLY A 79 -1.47 -8.20 8.63
C GLY A 79 -2.68 -7.57 9.31
N GLY A 80 -2.74 -6.23 9.38
CA GLY A 80 -3.82 -5.51 10.06
C GLY A 80 -3.46 -5.07 11.47
N ILE A 81 -4.48 -4.92 12.29
CA ILE A 81 -4.40 -4.49 13.69
C ILE A 81 -4.85 -5.63 14.59
N TRP A 82 -4.08 -5.90 15.63
CA TRP A 82 -4.32 -6.95 16.60
C TRP A 82 -4.29 -6.35 17.99
N GLN A 83 -5.23 -6.73 18.83
CA GLN A 83 -5.26 -6.35 20.23
C GLN A 83 -4.61 -7.46 21.07
N THR A 84 -3.76 -7.05 22.01
CA THR A 84 -3.13 -7.98 22.98
C THR A 84 -3.20 -7.40 24.40
N ASP A 85 -2.96 -8.26 25.37
CA ASP A 85 -2.78 -7.89 26.77
C ASP A 85 -1.34 -7.42 27.03
N SER A 86 -1.06 -6.97 28.26
CA SER A 86 0.27 -6.49 28.67
C SER A 86 1.37 -7.56 28.63
N THR A 87 1.01 -8.85 28.61
CA THR A 87 1.94 -9.97 28.55
C THR A 87 2.12 -10.51 27.13
N ALA A 88 1.41 -9.98 26.16
CA ALA A 88 1.35 -10.45 24.78
C ALA A 88 0.99 -11.94 24.66
N SER A 89 0.19 -12.44 25.60
CA SER A 89 -0.20 -13.85 25.66
C SER A 89 -1.47 -14.16 24.85
N THR A 90 -2.31 -13.17 24.62
CA THR A 90 -3.55 -13.32 23.87
C THR A 90 -3.61 -12.34 22.71
N PHE A 91 -4.08 -12.80 21.55
CA PHE A 91 -4.25 -11.95 20.37
C PHE A 91 -5.68 -12.03 19.88
N ARG A 92 -6.28 -10.87 19.64
CA ARG A 92 -7.63 -10.73 19.09
C ARG A 92 -7.59 -9.87 17.84
N ASP A 93 -8.34 -10.27 16.82
CA ASP A 93 -8.52 -9.45 15.62
C ASP A 93 -9.19 -8.11 16.00
N PHE A 94 -8.59 -7.02 15.55
CA PHE A 94 -9.06 -5.66 15.80
C PHE A 94 -9.34 -4.90 14.49
N ASN A 95 -9.62 -5.63 13.40
CA ASN A 95 -9.82 -5.07 12.07
C ASN A 95 -11.27 -4.77 11.71
N LYS A 96 -12.22 -4.88 12.64
CA LYS A 96 -13.63 -4.67 12.33
C LYS A 96 -13.88 -3.27 11.74
N GLY A 97 -14.38 -3.22 10.50
CA GLY A 97 -14.60 -1.99 9.74
C GLY A 97 -13.51 -1.67 8.72
N ILE A 98 -12.33 -2.30 8.80
CA ILE A 98 -11.34 -2.28 7.74
C ILE A 98 -11.73 -3.36 6.71
N PRO A 99 -11.78 -3.03 5.40
CA PRO A 99 -12.10 -4.02 4.38
C PRO A 99 -11.19 -5.25 4.44
N ALA A 100 -11.72 -6.40 4.06
CA ALA A 100 -10.93 -7.59 3.85
C ALA A 100 -9.95 -7.35 2.69
N GLY A 101 -8.87 -8.13 2.67
CA GLY A 101 -7.83 -8.01 1.67
C GLY A 101 -6.48 -7.62 2.28
N ALA A 102 -5.44 -8.35 1.88
CA ALA A 102 -4.10 -8.15 2.44
C ALA A 102 -3.58 -6.72 2.21
N ASP A 103 -3.91 -6.12 1.07
CA ASP A 103 -3.50 -4.76 0.75
C ASP A 103 -4.24 -3.70 1.59
N CYS A 104 -5.53 -3.89 1.86
CA CYS A 104 -6.32 -2.98 2.70
C CYS A 104 -5.85 -3.01 4.17
N ARG A 105 -5.35 -4.17 4.61
CA ARG A 105 -4.83 -4.39 5.96
C ARG A 105 -3.34 -4.07 6.12
N GLN A 106 -2.69 -3.45 5.15
CA GLN A 106 -1.33 -2.93 5.29
C GLN A 106 -1.33 -1.64 6.13
N ILE A 107 -1.44 -1.77 7.44
CA ILE A 107 -1.44 -0.63 8.33
C ILE A 107 -0.03 -0.03 8.41
N ARG A 108 0.08 1.26 8.11
CA ARG A 108 1.32 2.02 8.16
C ARG A 108 1.61 2.53 9.54
N ASN A 109 0.61 3.13 10.16
CA ASN A 109 0.71 3.68 11.50
C ASN A 109 -0.65 3.67 12.20
N VAL A 110 -0.60 3.64 13.54
CA VAL A 110 -1.76 3.82 14.43
C VAL A 110 -1.34 4.80 15.52
N ILE A 111 -2.12 5.84 15.71
CA ILE A 111 -1.84 6.90 16.69
C ILE A 111 -3.06 7.20 17.56
N ARG A 112 -2.82 7.85 18.69
CA ARG A 112 -3.86 8.45 19.55
C ARG A 112 -3.63 9.96 19.60
N THR A 113 -4.68 10.74 19.38
CA THR A 113 -4.68 12.20 19.52
C THR A 113 -4.97 12.59 20.96
N ASP A 114 -4.70 13.85 21.33
CA ASP A 114 -4.87 14.36 22.69
C ASP A 114 -6.34 14.33 23.17
N ASP A 115 -7.30 14.39 22.23
CA ASP A 115 -8.73 14.18 22.53
C ASP A 115 -9.11 12.71 22.78
N GLY A 116 -8.12 11.81 22.76
CA GLY A 116 -8.31 10.38 22.97
C GLY A 116 -8.77 9.61 21.72
N SER A 117 -8.99 10.26 20.58
CA SER A 117 -9.35 9.56 19.35
C SER A 117 -8.19 8.71 18.83
N VAL A 118 -8.51 7.52 18.35
CA VAL A 118 -7.51 6.60 17.78
C VAL A 118 -7.67 6.56 16.26
N TRP A 119 -6.56 6.72 15.58
CA TRP A 119 -6.49 6.79 14.12
C TRP A 119 -5.55 5.76 13.56
N SER A 120 -5.87 5.28 12.37
CA SER A 120 -5.04 4.32 11.64
C SER A 120 -4.96 4.71 10.17
N VAL A 121 -3.78 4.57 9.58
CA VAL A 121 -3.56 4.83 8.16
C VAL A 121 -3.08 3.57 7.45
N SER A 122 -3.72 3.28 6.32
CA SER A 122 -3.27 2.31 5.31
C SER A 122 -2.88 3.05 4.03
N PRO A 123 -2.24 2.40 3.04
CA PRO A 123 -1.96 3.05 1.76
C PRO A 123 -3.19 3.58 1.03
N PHE A 124 -4.36 3.06 1.32
CA PHE A 124 -5.58 3.33 0.56
C PHE A 124 -6.67 4.09 1.34
N ALA A 125 -6.52 4.21 2.66
CA ALA A 125 -7.53 4.87 3.48
C ALA A 125 -6.98 5.32 4.83
N LEU A 126 -7.63 6.36 5.36
CA LEU A 126 -7.53 6.81 6.74
C LEU A 126 -8.73 6.26 7.51
N TYR A 127 -8.50 5.77 8.71
CA TYR A 127 -9.55 5.24 9.58
C TYR A 127 -9.52 5.93 10.92
N ARG A 128 -10.70 6.19 11.48
CA ARG A 128 -10.91 6.60 12.88
C ARG A 128 -11.62 5.48 13.64
N LEU A 129 -11.14 5.16 14.83
CA LEU A 129 -11.80 4.20 15.70
C LEU A 129 -13.08 4.82 16.27
N GLY A 130 -14.20 4.21 15.94
CA GLY A 130 -15.51 4.65 16.45
C GLY A 130 -15.96 3.88 17.68
N SER A 131 -17.19 4.18 18.12
CA SER A 131 -17.86 3.42 19.16
C SER A 131 -17.91 1.93 18.81
N HIS A 132 -17.97 1.08 19.82
CA HIS A 132 -17.97 -0.38 19.68
C HIS A 132 -16.71 -0.97 19.01
N LYS A 133 -15.58 -0.26 19.04
CA LYS A 133 -14.28 -0.69 18.50
C LYS A 133 -14.38 -1.03 16.99
N ILE A 134 -15.11 -0.21 16.22
CA ILE A 134 -15.28 -0.35 14.78
C ILE A 134 -14.55 0.78 14.09
N TRP A 135 -13.64 0.46 13.18
CA TRP A 135 -12.96 1.41 12.32
C TRP A 135 -13.91 1.99 11.29
N LYS A 136 -13.92 3.31 11.15
CA LYS A 136 -14.69 4.04 10.14
C LYS A 136 -13.72 4.73 9.21
N SER A 137 -13.90 4.55 7.91
CA SER A 137 -13.12 5.28 6.91
C SER A 137 -13.45 6.75 6.95
N VAL A 138 -12.41 7.57 6.82
CA VAL A 138 -12.50 9.03 6.75
C VAL A 138 -12.02 9.46 5.36
N THR A 139 -12.82 10.28 4.70
CA THR A 139 -12.52 10.78 3.35
C THR A 139 -11.47 11.89 3.43
N LEU A 140 -10.43 11.78 2.60
CA LEU A 140 -9.46 12.83 2.35
C LEU A 140 -9.61 13.34 0.91
N PRO A 141 -9.27 14.61 0.65
CA PRO A 141 -9.27 15.18 -0.71
C PRO A 141 -8.03 14.74 -1.50
N THR A 142 -7.84 13.40 -1.65
CA THR A 142 -6.70 12.79 -2.34
C THR A 142 -6.95 12.72 -3.84
N GLU A 143 -5.87 12.76 -4.62
CA GLU A 143 -5.90 12.45 -6.04
C GLU A 143 -6.19 10.96 -6.28
N PRO A 144 -6.72 10.59 -7.45
CA PRO A 144 -6.87 9.18 -7.82
C PRO A 144 -5.54 8.44 -7.72
N GLU A 145 -5.56 7.21 -7.20
CA GLU A 145 -4.37 6.34 -6.99
C GLU A 145 -3.32 6.89 -6.01
N GLU A 146 -3.58 8.01 -5.34
CA GLU A 146 -2.70 8.54 -4.33
C GLU A 146 -2.64 7.61 -3.12
N LYS A 147 -1.41 7.33 -2.65
CA LYS A 147 -1.18 6.40 -1.53
C LYS A 147 -0.73 7.15 -0.30
N LEU A 148 -1.44 6.93 0.78
CA LEU A 148 -1.06 7.44 2.09
C LEU A 148 0.18 6.70 2.62
N SER A 149 1.02 7.42 3.32
CA SER A 149 2.29 6.90 3.82
C SER A 149 2.38 6.87 5.34
N ASP A 150 1.89 7.91 6.02
CA ASP A 150 2.02 8.02 7.47
C ASP A 150 0.96 8.95 8.06
N ILE A 151 0.84 8.95 9.40
CA ILE A 151 -0.01 9.83 10.18
C ILE A 151 0.69 10.21 11.49
N SER A 152 0.57 11.46 11.88
CA SER A 152 1.05 11.96 13.17
C SER A 152 0.11 12.99 13.76
N ALA A 153 0.19 13.20 15.06
CA ALA A 153 -0.52 14.25 15.76
C ALA A 153 0.46 15.06 16.61
N HIS A 154 0.26 16.38 16.64
CA HIS A 154 1.00 17.28 17.50
C HIS A 154 0.05 18.39 18.01
N GLY A 155 -0.23 18.39 19.32
CA GLY A 155 -1.29 19.20 19.89
C GLY A 155 -2.62 18.94 19.17
N ASP A 156 -3.31 20.00 18.81
CA ASP A 156 -4.58 19.93 18.10
C ASP A 156 -4.45 19.58 16.60
N THR A 157 -3.24 19.42 16.08
CA THR A 157 -3.02 19.21 14.66
C THR A 157 -2.86 17.73 14.34
N LEU A 158 -3.73 17.22 13.46
CA LEU A 158 -3.60 15.90 12.86
C LEU A 158 -3.02 16.04 11.44
N LEU A 159 -1.88 15.41 11.21
CA LEU A 159 -1.16 15.43 9.94
C LEU A 159 -1.19 14.04 9.31
N VAL A 160 -1.68 13.95 8.09
CA VAL A 160 -1.65 12.74 7.27
C VAL A 160 -0.76 12.99 6.07
N LEU A 161 0.19 12.11 5.83
CA LEU A 161 1.10 12.19 4.68
C LEU A 161 0.68 11.22 3.59
N SER A 162 0.72 11.68 2.37
CA SER A 162 0.82 10.84 1.19
C SER A 162 2.27 10.80 0.68
N ARG A 163 2.49 10.24 -0.49
CA ARG A 163 3.81 10.28 -1.12
C ARG A 163 4.21 11.68 -1.62
N SER A 164 3.22 12.52 -1.91
CA SER A 164 3.43 13.82 -2.58
C SER A 164 2.89 15.00 -1.79
N TYR A 165 1.91 14.78 -0.91
CA TYR A 165 1.18 15.83 -0.23
C TYR A 165 1.04 15.56 1.27
N ALA A 166 0.74 16.62 1.99
CA ALA A 166 0.33 16.55 3.39
C ALA A 166 -1.11 17.05 3.53
N TYR A 167 -1.86 16.40 4.41
CA TYR A 167 -3.25 16.74 4.75
C TYR A 167 -3.33 17.07 6.22
N VAL A 168 -3.86 18.22 6.53
CA VAL A 168 -3.98 18.72 7.91
C VAL A 168 -5.44 18.84 8.30
N SER A 169 -5.74 18.47 9.53
CA SER A 169 -7.05 18.68 10.14
C SER A 169 -6.90 19.10 11.60
N LEU A 170 -7.83 19.96 12.05
CA LEU A 170 -7.99 20.38 13.44
C LEU A 170 -9.26 19.75 14.02
N PRO A 171 -9.39 19.68 15.35
CA PRO A 171 -10.60 19.17 15.99
C PRO A 171 -11.87 19.87 15.45
N PRO A 172 -12.93 19.12 15.21
CA PRO A 172 -13.20 17.72 15.52
C PRO A 172 -12.67 16.71 14.47
N TYR A 173 -11.69 17.08 13.65
CA TYR A 173 -11.02 16.24 12.63
C TYR A 173 -11.98 15.72 11.54
N GLN A 174 -12.88 16.58 11.09
CA GLN A 174 -13.87 16.25 10.05
C GLN A 174 -13.43 16.75 8.66
N ASN A 175 -12.66 17.83 8.63
CA ASN A 175 -12.24 18.49 7.40
C ASN A 175 -10.71 18.41 7.29
N PHE A 176 -10.24 17.82 6.19
CA PHE A 176 -8.83 17.75 5.85
C PHE A 176 -8.52 18.71 4.72
N HIS A 177 -7.48 19.51 4.89
CA HIS A 177 -6.98 20.45 3.90
C HIS A 177 -5.64 19.97 3.38
N ARG A 178 -5.48 19.90 2.06
CA ARG A 178 -4.19 19.63 1.43
C ARG A 178 -3.30 20.86 1.60
N ILE A 179 -2.07 20.62 2.03
CA ILE A 179 -1.02 21.63 2.10
C ILE A 179 0.12 21.21 1.19
N GLU A 180 0.70 22.20 0.51
CA GLU A 180 1.93 22.01 -0.25
C GLU A 180 3.13 22.17 0.69
N LEU A 181 4.03 21.20 0.64
CA LEU A 181 5.25 21.27 1.43
C LEU A 181 6.25 22.18 0.73
N PRO A 182 6.78 23.21 1.38
CA PRO A 182 7.79 24.06 0.78
C PRO A 182 9.07 23.24 0.52
N MET A 183 9.70 23.54 -0.60
CA MET A 183 10.98 22.89 -0.94
C MET A 183 12.06 23.29 0.08
N PRO A 184 12.73 22.34 0.74
CA PRO A 184 13.83 22.63 1.63
C PRO A 184 14.96 23.35 0.86
N LYS A 185 15.58 24.36 1.47
CA LYS A 185 16.67 25.14 0.82
C LYS A 185 17.88 24.29 0.43
N GLU A 186 18.10 23.20 1.15
CA GLU A 186 19.24 22.28 0.95
C GLU A 186 18.89 21.10 0.02
N TYR A 187 17.67 21.07 -0.55
CA TYR A 187 17.28 20.01 -1.47
C TYR A 187 18.06 20.15 -2.78
N ASP A 188 18.85 19.14 -3.11
CA ASP A 188 19.77 19.15 -4.26
C ASP A 188 19.12 18.70 -5.58
N GLY A 189 17.84 18.30 -5.55
CA GLY A 189 17.07 17.88 -6.72
C GLY A 189 17.54 16.56 -7.35
N LYS A 190 18.45 15.82 -6.70
CA LYS A 190 18.99 14.59 -7.26
C LYS A 190 18.06 13.41 -7.07
N VAL A 191 18.05 12.54 -8.06
CA VAL A 191 17.42 11.22 -8.00
C VAL A 191 18.48 10.13 -8.15
N THR A 192 18.25 8.99 -7.50
CA THR A 192 19.18 7.85 -7.63
C THR A 192 19.11 7.25 -9.04
N VAL A 193 20.22 6.66 -9.48
CA VAL A 193 20.29 5.91 -10.75
C VAL A 193 19.23 4.82 -10.78
N PHE A 194 19.03 4.11 -9.66
CA PHE A 194 17.97 3.11 -9.52
C PHE A 194 16.59 3.70 -9.81
N ARG A 195 16.25 4.85 -9.23
CA ARG A 195 14.97 5.52 -9.45
C ARG A 195 14.82 5.95 -10.91
N THR A 196 15.89 6.46 -11.54
CA THR A 196 15.89 6.83 -12.96
C THR A 196 15.61 5.63 -13.87
N ILE A 197 16.28 4.49 -13.62
CA ILE A 197 16.05 3.26 -14.38
C ILE A 197 14.62 2.77 -14.15
N TRP A 198 14.11 2.86 -12.92
CA TRP A 198 12.74 2.47 -12.60
C TRP A 198 11.71 3.32 -13.34
N LEU A 199 11.88 4.65 -13.36
CA LEU A 199 11.02 5.59 -14.10
C LEU A 199 11.00 5.29 -15.60
N LEU A 200 12.16 4.94 -16.17
CA LEU A 200 12.26 4.52 -17.57
C LEU A 200 11.51 3.19 -17.80
N HIS A 201 11.72 2.21 -16.93
CA HIS A 201 11.11 0.89 -17.04
C HIS A 201 9.58 0.91 -16.85
N SER A 202 9.09 1.73 -15.93
CA SER A 202 7.64 1.90 -15.66
C SER A 202 6.92 2.76 -16.69
N GLY A 203 7.67 3.48 -17.55
CA GLY A 203 7.12 4.44 -18.49
C GLY A 203 6.78 5.79 -17.87
N GLU A 204 6.91 5.98 -16.57
CA GLU A 204 6.62 7.24 -15.87
C GLU A 204 7.48 8.40 -16.39
N LEU A 205 8.68 8.10 -16.92
CA LEU A 205 9.57 9.11 -17.50
C LEU A 205 8.94 9.83 -18.70
N PHE A 206 8.06 9.17 -19.43
CA PHE A 206 7.40 9.70 -20.65
C PHE A 206 6.06 10.37 -20.35
N GLY A 207 5.72 10.53 -19.08
CA GLY A 207 4.43 11.07 -18.62
C GLY A 207 3.27 10.07 -18.78
N SER A 208 2.21 10.26 -18.03
CA SER A 208 0.97 9.53 -18.28
C SER A 208 0.37 10.08 -19.58
N ILE A 209 0.43 9.31 -20.65
CA ILE A 209 -0.38 9.57 -21.84
C ILE A 209 -1.84 9.37 -21.40
N GLY A 210 -2.49 10.43 -20.91
CA GLY A 210 -3.89 10.32 -20.53
C GLY A 210 -4.45 11.28 -19.48
N ASN A 211 -3.73 12.29 -19.03
CA ASN A 211 -4.33 13.35 -18.21
C ASN A 211 -4.09 14.73 -18.83
N SER A 212 -4.73 14.96 -19.97
CA SER A 212 -5.01 16.29 -20.48
C SER A 212 -6.52 16.39 -20.69
N SER A 213 -7.24 16.81 -19.67
CA SER A 213 -8.48 17.60 -19.75
C SER A 213 -8.96 17.93 -18.34
#